data_c103847e6a707467fb1ae1027dd62595
#
_entry.id   c103847e6a707467fb1ae1027dd62595
#
_cell.length_a   1.000
_cell.length_b   1.000
_cell.length_c   1.000
_cell.angle_alpha   90.00
_cell.angle_beta   90.00
_cell.angle_gamma   90.00
#
_symmetry.space_group_name_H-M   'P 1'
#
loop_
_entity.id
_entity.type
_entity.pdbx_description
1 polymer ?
#
loop_
_entity_poly.entity_id
_entity_poly.type
_entity_poly.pdbx_seq_one_letter_code
_entity_poly.pdbx_strand_id
1 'polypeptide(L)'
;FVRTGLGGQKVVMSGGAIVMPIFHETIPVNMNTLKLEVSRAAAESLITRDRMRVDVAVAFFLRVKPSAEGISTAAQTLGQRTLTPEDLRSLVEDKFVDALRATAARMSMQDLQDARENFVQGVQNTVAEDLSKNGLELESVSLTSFNQTARVHFNPDNAFDAEGLTLLTQETERRRRERNEVEQDVEVAIREKNRDALSRRLEIEQQEAFMTLEQQQRVKTRTAEQSASIAAIEAERRREAESARILAERKIEEAEIERQQIVRTR
;
A
#
# COMPACT_ATOMS: atom_id res chain seq x y z
N PHE A 1 25.93 19.58 -38.53
CA PHE A 1 27.35 20.02 -38.52
C PHE A 1 27.45 21.52 -38.71
N VAL A 2 28.53 22.07 -38.20
CA VAL A 2 28.88 23.48 -38.40
C VAL A 2 30.10 23.53 -39.33
N ARG A 3 30.02 24.32 -40.40
CA ARG A 3 31.12 24.62 -41.29
C ARG A 3 31.71 25.97 -40.92
N THR A 4 32.99 26.02 -40.68
CA THR A 4 33.75 27.26 -40.42
C THR A 4 34.80 27.47 -41.48
N GLY A 5 35.31 28.69 -41.69
CA GLY A 5 36.35 29.04 -42.65
C GLY A 5 35.99 30.16 -43.63
N LEU A 6 36.46 30.08 -44.88
CA LEU A 6 36.20 31.11 -45.87
C LEU A 6 34.68 31.31 -46.09
N GLY A 7 34.19 32.50 -45.91
CA GLY A 7 32.75 32.83 -45.97
C GLY A 7 32.02 32.74 -44.66
N GLY A 8 32.74 32.60 -43.53
CA GLY A 8 32.18 32.62 -42.18
C GLY A 8 31.62 31.27 -41.71
N GLN A 9 30.92 31.31 -40.58
CA GLN A 9 30.31 30.15 -39.96
C GLN A 9 28.92 29.89 -40.55
N LYS A 10 28.66 28.64 -40.96
CA LYS A 10 27.36 28.20 -41.46
C LYS A 10 26.92 26.94 -40.74
N VAL A 11 25.77 27.00 -40.08
CA VAL A 11 25.13 25.83 -39.45
C VAL A 11 24.27 25.11 -40.49
N VAL A 12 24.51 23.82 -40.68
CA VAL A 12 23.77 22.95 -41.60
C VAL A 12 22.98 21.94 -40.75
N MET A 13 21.68 22.20 -40.64
CA MET A 13 20.74 21.35 -39.87
C MET A 13 20.14 20.25 -40.77
N SER A 14 19.79 20.63 -41.99
CA SER A 14 19.26 19.73 -43.03
C SER A 14 19.80 20.06 -44.39
N GLY A 15 19.91 19.08 -45.28
CA GLY A 15 20.50 19.23 -46.59
C GLY A 15 22.04 19.09 -46.60
N GLY A 16 22.70 19.68 -47.58
CA GLY A 16 24.14 19.62 -47.76
C GLY A 16 24.80 20.98 -47.86
N ALA A 17 26.11 20.99 -47.68
CA ALA A 17 26.95 22.16 -47.97
C ALA A 17 28.23 21.73 -48.69
N ILE A 18 28.71 22.59 -49.56
CA ILE A 18 30.00 22.35 -50.21
C ILE A 18 31.10 22.66 -49.19
N VAL A 19 31.96 21.68 -48.95
CA VAL A 19 33.15 21.81 -48.09
C VAL A 19 34.40 21.65 -48.92
N MET A 20 35.26 22.67 -48.88
CA MET A 20 36.58 22.62 -49.48
C MET A 20 37.61 22.37 -48.37
N PRO A 21 38.28 21.21 -48.31
CA PRO A 21 39.09 20.81 -47.15
C PRO A 21 40.21 21.79 -46.76
N ILE A 22 40.69 22.60 -47.73
CA ILE A 22 41.78 23.57 -47.50
C ILE A 22 41.23 24.86 -46.83
N PHE A 23 39.96 25.23 -47.10
CA PHE A 23 39.38 26.51 -46.71
C PHE A 23 38.30 26.40 -45.67
N HIS A 24 37.76 25.18 -45.44
CA HIS A 24 36.67 24.95 -44.55
C HIS A 24 36.99 23.82 -43.57
N GLU A 25 36.62 24.04 -42.31
CA GLU A 25 36.61 23.04 -41.28
C GLU A 25 35.15 22.67 -40.97
N THR A 26 34.89 21.40 -40.68
CA THR A 26 33.56 20.93 -40.29
C THR A 26 33.61 20.34 -38.90
N ILE A 27 32.73 20.83 -38.04
CA ILE A 27 32.54 20.34 -36.67
C ILE A 27 31.22 19.58 -36.63
N PRO A 28 31.25 18.26 -36.55
CA PRO A 28 30.01 17.47 -36.36
C PRO A 28 29.46 17.71 -34.96
N VAL A 29 28.13 17.81 -34.86
CA VAL A 29 27.42 18.00 -33.60
C VAL A 29 26.36 16.90 -33.48
N ASN A 30 26.37 16.15 -32.38
CA ASN A 30 25.38 15.13 -32.11
C ASN A 30 24.12 15.78 -31.53
N MET A 31 22.98 15.54 -32.16
CA MET A 31 21.67 16.08 -31.76
C MET A 31 20.83 15.09 -30.95
N ASN A 32 21.37 13.88 -30.71
CA ASN A 32 20.65 12.87 -29.94
C ASN A 32 20.57 13.28 -28.47
N THR A 33 19.48 12.87 -27.83
CA THR A 33 19.33 13.03 -26.39
C THR A 33 20.28 12.10 -25.65
N LEU A 34 21.04 12.66 -24.74
CA LEU A 34 21.95 11.94 -23.86
C LEU A 34 21.28 11.79 -22.48
N LYS A 35 21.22 10.55 -21.97
CA LYS A 35 20.84 10.26 -20.60
C LYS A 35 22.07 10.28 -19.71
N LEU A 36 22.05 11.10 -18.68
CA LEU A 36 23.08 11.21 -17.66
C LEU A 36 22.49 10.88 -16.29
N GLU A 37 23.04 9.88 -15.62
CA GLU A 37 22.64 9.53 -14.26
C GLU A 37 23.63 10.10 -13.25
N VAL A 38 23.13 10.88 -12.31
CA VAL A 38 23.89 11.44 -11.19
C VAL A 38 23.33 10.84 -9.92
N SER A 39 24.17 10.14 -9.15
CA SER A 39 23.82 9.57 -7.86
C SER A 39 24.72 10.19 -6.80
N ARG A 40 24.11 10.62 -5.69
CA ARG A 40 24.79 11.11 -4.51
C ARG A 40 24.22 10.39 -3.28
N ALA A 41 25.05 9.57 -2.64
CA ALA A 41 24.64 8.70 -1.56
C ALA A 41 25.75 8.56 -0.51
N ALA A 42 25.39 8.06 0.65
CA ALA A 42 26.32 7.78 1.75
C ALA A 42 27.10 9.04 2.18
N ALA A 43 28.44 9.00 2.09
CA ALA A 43 29.31 10.13 2.47
C ALA A 43 29.13 11.35 1.56
N GLU A 44 28.73 11.15 0.29
CA GLU A 44 28.51 12.21 -0.69
C GLU A 44 27.05 12.65 -0.76
N SER A 45 26.18 12.18 0.12
CA SER A 45 24.76 12.53 0.18
C SER A 45 24.54 14.04 0.26
N LEU A 46 23.39 14.49 -0.21
CA LEU A 46 23.03 15.91 -0.16
C LEU A 46 22.60 16.29 1.25
N ILE A 47 22.87 17.56 1.62
CA ILE A 47 22.44 18.12 2.90
C ILE A 47 21.27 19.07 2.65
N THR A 48 20.16 18.86 3.36
CA THR A 48 18.95 19.68 3.30
C THR A 48 19.06 20.93 4.20
N ARG A 49 18.09 21.83 4.10
CA ARG A 49 18.00 23.03 4.94
C ARG A 49 17.97 22.72 6.44
N ASP A 50 17.31 21.63 6.83
CA ASP A 50 17.20 21.11 8.19
C ASP A 50 18.36 20.19 8.58
N ARG A 51 19.48 20.25 7.82
CA ARG A 51 20.72 19.50 8.06
C ARG A 51 20.58 17.99 8.06
N MET A 52 19.52 17.49 7.44
CA MET A 52 19.38 16.07 7.20
C MET A 52 20.15 15.65 5.95
N ARG A 53 20.68 14.43 5.95
CA ARG A 53 21.34 13.85 4.79
C ARG A 53 20.38 13.00 3.97
N VAL A 54 20.42 13.20 2.64
CA VAL A 54 19.56 12.49 1.70
C VAL A 54 20.34 11.90 0.55
N ASP A 55 20.06 10.63 0.27
CA ASP A 55 20.58 9.90 -0.88
C ASP A 55 19.64 10.14 -2.06
N VAL A 56 20.22 10.64 -3.15
CA VAL A 56 19.45 11.04 -4.33
C VAL A 56 20.08 10.43 -5.59
N ALA A 57 19.24 9.84 -6.45
CA ALA A 57 19.62 9.48 -7.80
C ALA A 57 18.69 10.16 -8.80
N VAL A 58 19.27 10.89 -9.74
CA VAL A 58 18.55 11.69 -10.74
C VAL A 58 19.08 11.37 -12.13
N ALA A 59 18.17 11.12 -13.05
CA ALA A 59 18.47 10.99 -14.46
C ALA A 59 18.13 12.30 -15.19
N PHE A 60 19.12 12.89 -15.84
CA PHE A 60 19.00 14.08 -16.67
C PHE A 60 19.02 13.68 -18.13
N PHE A 61 18.07 14.20 -18.89
CA PHE A 61 18.00 14.02 -20.33
C PHE A 61 18.33 15.36 -21.00
N LEU A 62 19.47 15.41 -21.64
CA LEU A 62 19.98 16.62 -22.26
C LEU A 62 20.29 16.40 -23.75
N ARG A 63 20.17 17.47 -24.53
CA ARG A 63 20.53 17.47 -25.94
C ARG A 63 21.10 18.84 -26.36
N VAL A 64 21.69 18.89 -27.54
CA VAL A 64 22.03 20.19 -28.13
C VAL A 64 20.75 20.90 -28.55
N LYS A 65 20.62 22.18 -28.18
CA LYS A 65 19.45 22.98 -28.51
C LYS A 65 19.24 23.03 -30.04
N PRO A 66 18.06 22.62 -30.56
CA PRO A 66 17.82 22.49 -32.01
C PRO A 66 17.54 23.86 -32.67
N SER A 67 18.47 24.78 -32.46
CA SER A 67 18.49 26.10 -33.11
C SER A 67 19.85 26.38 -33.74
N ALA A 68 19.88 27.19 -34.75
CA ALA A 68 21.16 27.56 -35.41
C ALA A 68 22.14 28.16 -34.38
N GLU A 69 21.68 28.97 -33.47
CA GLU A 69 22.46 29.55 -32.38
C GLU A 69 22.97 28.47 -31.41
N GLY A 70 22.11 27.58 -30.94
CA GLY A 70 22.47 26.50 -30.02
C GLY A 70 23.51 25.57 -30.62
N ILE A 71 23.34 25.14 -31.88
CA ILE A 71 24.27 24.28 -32.59
C ILE A 71 25.62 25.00 -32.82
N SER A 72 25.58 26.29 -33.15
CA SER A 72 26.78 27.11 -33.30
C SER A 72 27.57 27.22 -31.99
N THR A 73 26.86 27.51 -30.88
CA THR A 73 27.45 27.60 -29.54
C THR A 73 28.01 26.26 -29.09
N ALA A 74 27.26 25.15 -29.28
CA ALA A 74 27.74 23.82 -28.95
C ALA A 74 28.98 23.42 -29.74
N ALA A 75 29.03 23.74 -31.02
CA ALA A 75 30.21 23.49 -31.84
C ALA A 75 31.45 24.29 -31.37
N GLN A 76 31.25 25.53 -30.91
CA GLN A 76 32.35 26.37 -30.42
C GLN A 76 32.82 26.00 -29.02
N THR A 77 31.90 25.68 -28.10
CA THR A 77 32.23 25.41 -26.68
C THR A 77 32.59 23.95 -26.42
N LEU A 78 31.89 23.04 -27.05
CA LEU A 78 32.03 21.59 -26.84
C LEU A 78 32.82 20.91 -27.96
N GLY A 79 32.71 21.42 -29.20
CA GLY A 79 33.38 20.85 -30.37
C GLY A 79 32.97 19.39 -30.57
N GLN A 80 33.99 18.53 -30.74
CA GLN A 80 33.80 17.08 -30.94
C GLN A 80 33.35 16.33 -29.70
N ARG A 81 33.40 16.92 -28.51
CA ARG A 81 32.94 16.29 -27.25
C ARG A 81 31.45 15.95 -27.29
N THR A 82 30.67 16.60 -28.15
CA THR A 82 29.25 16.22 -28.36
C THR A 82 29.07 14.82 -28.93
N LEU A 83 30.12 14.26 -29.56
CA LEU A 83 30.10 12.92 -30.14
C LEU A 83 30.39 11.82 -29.11
N THR A 84 31.10 12.17 -28.03
CA THR A 84 31.53 11.24 -26.99
C THR A 84 30.70 11.49 -25.70
N PRO A 85 29.78 10.60 -25.37
CA PRO A 85 28.93 10.77 -24.19
C PRO A 85 29.68 10.95 -22.87
N GLU A 86 30.81 10.25 -22.70
CA GLU A 86 31.65 10.29 -21.51
C GLU A 86 32.34 11.66 -21.35
N ASP A 87 32.82 12.27 -22.41
CA ASP A 87 33.45 13.59 -22.37
C ASP A 87 32.40 14.67 -22.03
N LEU A 88 31.21 14.56 -22.61
CA LEU A 88 30.12 15.48 -22.31
C LEU A 88 29.64 15.31 -20.87
N ARG A 89 29.55 14.05 -20.40
CA ARG A 89 29.23 13.74 -19.01
C ARG A 89 30.22 14.41 -18.06
N SER A 90 31.49 14.21 -18.22
CA SER A 90 32.52 14.77 -17.33
C SER A 90 32.48 16.30 -17.24
N LEU A 91 32.06 16.97 -18.34
CA LEU A 91 31.94 18.43 -18.36
C LEU A 91 30.71 18.97 -17.59
N VAL A 92 29.59 18.24 -17.62
CA VAL A 92 28.32 18.74 -17.08
C VAL A 92 27.96 18.14 -15.72
N GLU A 93 28.58 17.01 -15.33
CA GLU A 93 28.25 16.30 -14.08
C GLU A 93 28.38 17.19 -12.84
N ASP A 94 29.49 17.92 -12.73
CA ASP A 94 29.75 18.82 -11.59
C ASP A 94 28.68 19.93 -11.49
N LYS A 95 28.21 20.44 -12.62
CA LYS A 95 27.12 21.45 -12.64
C LYS A 95 25.80 20.89 -12.16
N PHE A 96 25.49 19.63 -12.50
CA PHE A 96 24.31 18.95 -12.00
C PHE A 96 24.41 18.69 -10.50
N VAL A 97 25.57 18.25 -10.02
CA VAL A 97 25.82 18.05 -8.60
C VAL A 97 25.63 19.34 -7.81
N ASP A 98 26.19 20.47 -8.31
CA ASP A 98 26.05 21.76 -7.65
C ASP A 98 24.61 22.26 -7.64
N ALA A 99 23.85 22.05 -8.72
CA ALA A 99 22.44 22.38 -8.77
C ALA A 99 21.61 21.53 -7.79
N LEU A 100 21.90 20.22 -7.69
CA LEU A 100 21.27 19.35 -6.72
C LEU A 100 21.54 19.80 -5.29
N ARG A 101 22.81 20.11 -4.96
CA ARG A 101 23.20 20.65 -3.63
C ARG A 101 22.50 21.96 -3.31
N ALA A 102 22.54 22.90 -4.26
CA ALA A 102 21.93 24.23 -4.06
C ALA A 102 20.42 24.15 -3.85
N THR A 103 19.75 23.26 -4.56
CA THR A 103 18.29 23.05 -4.42
C THR A 103 17.95 22.32 -3.13
N ALA A 104 18.68 21.24 -2.77
CA ALA A 104 18.49 20.52 -1.52
C ALA A 104 18.69 21.40 -0.30
N ALA A 105 19.70 22.27 -0.31
CA ALA A 105 19.98 23.20 0.78
C ALA A 105 18.88 24.24 1.06
N ARG A 106 17.96 24.44 0.11
CA ARG A 106 16.81 25.36 0.25
C ARG A 106 15.55 24.68 0.79
N MET A 107 15.48 23.37 0.77
CA MET A 107 14.31 22.57 1.12
C MET A 107 14.56 21.73 2.37
N SER A 108 13.54 21.56 3.21
CA SER A 108 13.60 20.61 4.31
C SER A 108 13.41 19.18 3.80
N MET A 109 13.73 18.19 4.64
CA MET A 109 13.49 16.78 4.32
C MET A 109 12.02 16.51 4.02
N GLN A 110 11.12 17.16 4.78
CA GLN A 110 9.69 17.02 4.59
C GLN A 110 9.24 17.67 3.27
N ASP A 111 9.71 18.90 2.96
CA ASP A 111 9.41 19.56 1.68
C ASP A 111 9.84 18.70 0.48
N LEU A 112 10.98 18.03 0.60
CA LEU A 112 11.50 17.12 -0.44
C LEU A 112 10.64 15.87 -0.63
N GLN A 113 10.02 15.35 0.43
CA GLN A 113 9.10 14.23 0.36
C GLN A 113 7.74 14.61 -0.21
N ASP A 114 7.19 15.74 0.24
CA ASP A 114 5.83 16.18 -0.08
C ASP A 114 5.74 16.89 -1.43
N ALA A 115 6.81 17.61 -1.81
CA ALA A 115 6.86 18.45 -3.01
C ALA A 115 8.05 18.13 -3.93
N ARG A 116 8.18 16.86 -4.32
CA ARG A 116 9.27 16.38 -5.21
C ARG A 116 9.35 17.14 -6.53
N GLU A 117 8.22 17.54 -7.07
CA GLU A 117 8.13 18.32 -8.30
C GLU A 117 8.84 19.68 -8.16
N ASN A 118 8.70 20.32 -7.02
CA ASN A 118 9.37 21.61 -6.73
C ASN A 118 10.90 21.45 -6.69
N PHE A 119 11.38 20.32 -6.16
CA PHE A 119 12.79 19.98 -6.18
C PHE A 119 13.30 19.82 -7.63
N VAL A 120 12.61 19.01 -8.42
CA VAL A 120 12.94 18.78 -9.84
C VAL A 120 12.93 20.11 -10.61
N GLN A 121 11.89 20.93 -10.43
CA GLN A 121 11.77 22.23 -11.08
C GLN A 121 12.89 23.20 -10.63
N GLY A 122 13.24 23.19 -9.35
CA GLY A 122 14.35 23.99 -8.81
C GLY A 122 15.69 23.61 -9.43
N VAL A 123 15.95 22.31 -9.58
CA VAL A 123 17.15 21.80 -10.24
C VAL A 123 17.16 22.17 -11.73
N GLN A 124 16.03 21.97 -12.43
CA GLN A 124 15.90 22.36 -13.83
C GLN A 124 16.22 23.84 -14.07
N ASN A 125 15.64 24.71 -13.25
CA ASN A 125 15.85 26.16 -13.39
C ASN A 125 17.31 26.56 -13.15
N THR A 126 17.96 25.93 -12.15
CA THR A 126 19.37 26.22 -11.82
C THR A 126 20.31 25.76 -12.93
N VAL A 127 20.06 24.62 -13.53
CA VAL A 127 20.92 24.03 -14.56
C VAL A 127 20.68 24.64 -15.93
N ALA A 128 19.44 25.05 -16.23
CA ALA A 128 19.05 25.51 -17.57
C ALA A 128 19.91 26.69 -18.09
N GLU A 129 20.26 27.64 -17.22
CA GLU A 129 21.11 28.78 -17.59
C GLU A 129 22.52 28.32 -17.97
N ASP A 130 23.12 27.44 -17.19
CA ASP A 130 24.49 26.97 -17.44
C ASP A 130 24.60 26.05 -18.65
N LEU A 131 23.58 25.24 -18.90
CA LEU A 131 23.51 24.43 -20.12
C LEU A 131 23.36 25.31 -21.35
N SER A 132 22.55 26.35 -21.30
CA SER A 132 22.31 27.25 -22.42
C SER A 132 23.60 27.97 -22.90
N LYS A 133 24.51 28.29 -21.97
CA LYS A 133 25.84 28.89 -22.27
C LYS A 133 26.71 27.95 -23.12
N ASN A 134 26.45 26.64 -23.05
CA ASN A 134 27.15 25.64 -23.85
C ASN A 134 26.33 25.16 -25.08
N GLY A 135 25.21 25.80 -25.38
CA GLY A 135 24.33 25.42 -26.49
C GLY A 135 23.56 24.13 -26.23
N LEU A 136 23.47 23.68 -24.95
CA LEU A 136 22.70 22.53 -24.50
C LEU A 136 21.35 22.97 -23.97
N GLU A 137 20.37 22.06 -24.05
CA GLU A 137 19.10 22.21 -23.36
C GLU A 137 18.76 20.96 -22.55
N LEU A 138 18.09 21.15 -21.45
CA LEU A 138 17.57 20.08 -20.62
C LEU A 138 16.18 19.72 -21.13
N GLU A 139 16.00 18.49 -21.60
CA GLU A 139 14.73 17.98 -22.11
C GLU A 139 13.81 17.55 -20.96
N SER A 140 14.34 16.75 -20.03
CA SER A 140 13.61 16.32 -18.84
C SER A 140 14.56 15.93 -17.71
N VAL A 141 14.01 15.90 -16.49
CA VAL A 141 14.68 15.40 -15.28
C VAL A 141 13.78 14.39 -14.63
N SER A 142 14.33 13.25 -14.27
CA SER A 142 13.63 12.17 -13.57
C SER A 142 14.34 11.86 -12.25
N LEU A 143 13.64 12.04 -11.15
CA LEU A 143 14.10 11.63 -9.82
C LEU A 143 13.87 10.12 -9.67
N THR A 144 14.95 9.35 -9.77
CA THR A 144 14.89 7.88 -9.76
C THR A 144 14.80 7.31 -8.36
N SER A 145 15.58 7.85 -7.42
CA SER A 145 15.49 7.47 -6.02
C SER A 145 15.70 8.66 -5.11
N PHE A 146 15.04 8.59 -3.96
CA PHE A 146 15.13 9.60 -2.92
C PHE A 146 14.91 8.91 -1.56
N ASN A 147 15.97 8.82 -0.76
CA ASN A 147 15.94 8.15 0.53
C ASN A 147 16.71 8.95 1.58
N GLN A 148 16.34 8.79 2.84
CA GLN A 148 17.14 9.30 3.92
C GLN A 148 18.44 8.50 4.04
N THR A 149 19.57 9.20 4.16
CA THR A 149 20.87 8.55 4.36
C THR A 149 20.94 7.81 5.70
N ALA A 150 21.51 6.62 5.68
CA ALA A 150 21.66 5.82 6.89
C ALA A 150 22.54 6.53 7.95
N ARG A 151 22.19 6.38 9.24
CA ARG A 151 22.86 7.04 10.37
C ARG A 151 24.38 6.81 10.41
N VAL A 152 24.85 5.68 9.93
CA VAL A 152 26.27 5.30 9.91
C VAL A 152 27.14 6.27 9.07
N HIS A 153 26.54 6.99 8.14
CA HIS A 153 27.24 7.94 7.26
C HIS A 153 27.26 9.37 7.78
N PHE A 154 26.66 9.63 8.95
CA PHE A 154 26.79 10.91 9.65
C PHE A 154 28.07 10.90 10.47
N ASN A 155 28.86 11.97 10.35
CA ASN A 155 30.06 12.14 11.16
C ASN A 155 29.71 12.89 12.45
N PRO A 156 29.75 12.23 13.63
CA PRO A 156 29.42 12.86 14.90
C PRO A 156 30.38 14.00 15.31
N ASP A 157 31.59 14.03 14.76
CA ASP A 157 32.60 15.06 15.04
C ASP A 157 32.38 16.32 14.17
N ASN A 158 31.53 16.25 13.19
CA ASN A 158 31.14 17.40 12.37
C ASN A 158 29.88 18.06 12.96
N ALA A 159 29.97 19.35 13.29
CA ALA A 159 28.87 20.10 13.90
C ALA A 159 27.55 20.04 13.11
N PHE A 160 27.62 20.07 11.79
CA PHE A 160 26.43 19.98 10.93
C PHE A 160 25.78 18.60 10.97
N ASP A 161 26.58 17.56 10.93
CA ASP A 161 26.11 16.18 11.00
C ASP A 161 25.60 15.81 12.40
N ALA A 162 26.23 16.34 13.44
CA ALA A 162 25.80 16.16 14.83
C ALA A 162 24.43 16.78 15.10
N GLU A 163 24.14 17.97 14.53
CA GLU A 163 22.83 18.59 14.60
C GLU A 163 21.79 17.75 13.87
N GLY A 164 22.06 17.31 12.65
CA GLY A 164 21.19 16.42 11.86
C GLY A 164 20.93 15.09 12.57
N LEU A 165 21.96 14.52 13.19
CA LEU A 165 21.86 13.26 13.98
C LEU A 165 20.95 13.43 15.21
N THR A 166 21.03 14.59 15.87
CA THR A 166 20.19 14.91 17.02
C THR A 166 18.72 15.02 16.60
N LEU A 167 18.44 15.78 15.53
CA LEU A 167 17.09 15.93 14.97
C LEU A 167 16.52 14.56 14.51
N LEU A 168 17.32 13.78 13.80
CA LEU A 168 16.94 12.45 13.36
C LEU A 168 16.58 11.53 14.54
N THR A 169 17.39 11.58 15.60
CA THR A 169 17.16 10.77 16.80
C THR A 169 15.88 11.19 17.51
N GLN A 170 15.67 12.48 17.70
CA GLN A 170 14.45 13.01 18.32
C GLN A 170 13.19 12.61 17.53
N GLU A 171 13.21 12.78 16.22
CA GLU A 171 12.07 12.46 15.35
C GLU A 171 11.79 10.94 15.32
N THR A 172 12.86 10.13 15.26
CA THR A 172 12.73 8.66 15.27
C THR A 172 12.15 8.17 16.61
N GLU A 173 12.62 8.70 17.75
CA GLU A 173 12.09 8.31 19.06
C GLU A 173 10.67 8.82 19.28
N ARG A 174 10.31 10.01 18.77
CA ARG A 174 8.94 10.48 18.79
C ARG A 174 8.01 9.54 18.02
N ARG A 175 8.36 9.20 16.80
CA ARG A 175 7.58 8.27 15.95
C ARG A 175 7.49 6.87 16.57
N ARG A 176 8.54 6.44 17.24
CA ARG A 176 8.54 5.15 17.96
C ARG A 176 7.57 5.15 19.13
N ARG A 177 7.50 6.25 19.91
CA ARG A 177 6.54 6.40 21.01
C ARG A 177 5.12 6.42 20.49
N GLU A 178 4.81 7.24 19.48
CA GLU A 178 3.50 7.32 18.84
C GLU A 178 3.05 5.93 18.34
N ARG A 179 3.93 5.19 17.69
CA ARG A 179 3.64 3.83 17.22
C ARG A 179 3.36 2.86 18.36
N ASN A 180 4.18 2.87 19.42
CA ASN A 180 3.97 2.01 20.58
C ASN A 180 2.64 2.33 21.28
N GLU A 181 2.26 3.60 21.38
CA GLU A 181 0.98 4.02 21.94
C GLU A 181 -0.18 3.47 21.12
N VAL A 182 -0.14 3.65 19.80
CA VAL A 182 -1.16 3.09 18.89
C VAL A 182 -1.21 1.55 18.99
N GLU A 183 -0.07 0.87 19.05
CA GLU A 183 -0.01 -0.60 19.21
C GLU A 183 -0.67 -1.05 20.53
N GLN A 184 -0.41 -0.35 21.63
CA GLN A 184 -1.05 -0.64 22.92
C GLN A 184 -2.55 -0.39 22.90
N ASP A 185 -2.99 0.72 22.33
CA ASP A 185 -4.42 1.04 22.21
C ASP A 185 -5.16 0.01 21.35
N VAL A 186 -4.56 -0.42 20.25
CA VAL A 186 -5.12 -1.49 19.41
C VAL A 186 -5.20 -2.81 20.16
N GLU A 187 -4.15 -3.17 20.92
CA GLU A 187 -4.14 -4.40 21.71
C GLU A 187 -5.24 -4.38 22.81
N VAL A 188 -5.41 -3.25 23.50
CA VAL A 188 -6.49 -3.07 24.49
C VAL A 188 -7.85 -3.20 23.82
N ALA A 189 -8.07 -2.54 22.69
CA ALA A 189 -9.33 -2.61 21.94
C ALA A 189 -9.65 -4.04 21.45
N ILE A 190 -8.64 -4.81 21.04
CA ILE A 190 -8.81 -6.22 20.65
C ILE A 190 -9.19 -7.06 21.88
N ARG A 191 -8.54 -6.87 23.01
CA ARG A 191 -8.85 -7.60 24.25
C ARG A 191 -10.27 -7.31 24.75
N GLU A 192 -10.72 -6.05 24.68
CA GLU A 192 -12.10 -5.67 25.04
C GLU A 192 -13.11 -6.34 24.12
N LYS A 193 -12.92 -6.29 22.81
CA LYS A 193 -13.81 -6.95 21.84
C LYS A 193 -13.86 -8.47 22.04
N ASN A 194 -12.73 -9.10 22.33
CA ASN A 194 -12.67 -10.53 22.60
C ASN A 194 -13.42 -10.89 23.89
N ARG A 195 -13.27 -10.09 24.95
CA ARG A 195 -14.04 -10.26 26.20
C ARG A 195 -15.54 -10.12 25.96
N ASP A 196 -15.95 -9.08 25.23
CA ASP A 196 -17.37 -8.85 24.93
C ASP A 196 -17.96 -9.95 24.05
N ALA A 197 -17.19 -10.45 23.09
CA ALA A 197 -17.58 -11.60 22.26
C ALA A 197 -17.75 -12.87 23.10
N LEU A 198 -16.83 -13.12 24.04
CA LEU A 198 -16.92 -14.26 24.95
C LEU A 198 -18.14 -14.15 25.88
N SER A 199 -18.41 -12.97 26.45
CA SER A 199 -19.59 -12.73 27.26
C SER A 199 -20.88 -13.01 26.51
N ARG A 200 -21.01 -12.48 25.28
CA ARG A 200 -22.20 -12.74 24.45
C ARG A 200 -22.33 -14.22 24.08
N ARG A 201 -21.23 -14.90 23.82
CA ARG A 201 -21.26 -16.34 23.54
C ARG A 201 -21.76 -17.14 24.74
N LEU A 202 -21.29 -16.83 25.96
CA LEU A 202 -21.75 -17.48 27.20
C LEU A 202 -23.24 -17.19 27.48
N GLU A 203 -23.71 -15.97 27.22
CA GLU A 203 -25.13 -15.63 27.34
C GLU A 203 -25.98 -16.45 26.37
N ILE A 204 -25.58 -16.60 25.14
CA ILE A 204 -26.28 -17.42 24.14
C ILE A 204 -26.28 -18.89 24.55
N GLU A 205 -25.16 -19.45 24.98
CA GLU A 205 -25.07 -20.83 25.47
C GLU A 205 -25.99 -21.07 26.69
N GLN A 206 -26.08 -20.13 27.63
CA GLN A 206 -26.99 -20.20 28.75
C GLN A 206 -28.47 -20.17 28.31
N GLN A 207 -28.82 -19.29 27.37
CA GLN A 207 -30.17 -19.23 26.83
C GLN A 207 -30.57 -20.51 26.10
N GLU A 208 -29.69 -21.05 25.28
CA GLU A 208 -29.90 -22.33 24.59
C GLU A 208 -30.06 -23.49 25.54
N ALA A 209 -29.23 -23.58 26.57
CA ALA A 209 -29.36 -24.57 27.62
C ALA A 209 -30.70 -24.48 28.38
N PHE A 210 -31.13 -23.26 28.73
CA PHE A 210 -32.41 -23.01 29.38
C PHE A 210 -33.58 -23.40 28.47
N MET A 211 -33.58 -22.98 27.22
CA MET A 211 -34.62 -23.36 26.25
C MET A 211 -34.71 -24.88 26.05
N THR A 212 -33.56 -25.53 25.99
CA THR A 212 -33.49 -27.00 25.85
C THR A 212 -34.12 -27.72 27.07
N LEU A 213 -33.80 -27.25 28.28
CA LEU A 213 -34.40 -27.78 29.51
C LEU A 213 -35.92 -27.55 29.58
N GLU A 214 -36.37 -26.36 29.21
CA GLU A 214 -37.81 -26.03 29.16
C GLU A 214 -38.53 -26.91 28.13
N GLN A 215 -37.96 -27.09 26.96
CA GLN A 215 -38.51 -27.99 25.95
C GLN A 215 -38.57 -29.43 26.44
N GLN A 216 -37.52 -29.94 27.09
CA GLN A 216 -37.52 -31.28 27.68
C GLN A 216 -38.60 -31.45 28.76
N GLN A 217 -38.81 -30.44 29.62
CA GLN A 217 -39.87 -30.46 30.60
C GLN A 217 -41.26 -30.45 29.95
N ARG A 218 -41.49 -29.60 28.95
CA ARG A 218 -42.76 -29.59 28.19
C ARG A 218 -43.04 -30.92 27.51
N VAL A 219 -42.04 -31.54 26.92
CA VAL A 219 -42.16 -32.88 26.28
C VAL A 219 -42.51 -33.93 27.35
N LYS A 220 -41.80 -33.95 28.48
CA LYS A 220 -42.08 -34.90 29.57
C LYS A 220 -43.50 -34.71 30.14
N THR A 221 -43.93 -33.47 30.36
CA THR A 221 -45.30 -33.21 30.87
C THR A 221 -46.34 -33.68 29.85
N ARG A 222 -46.17 -33.38 28.58
CA ARG A 222 -47.10 -33.77 27.53
C ARG A 222 -47.14 -35.28 27.29
N THR A 223 -46.01 -35.96 27.39
CA THR A 223 -45.99 -37.45 27.36
C THR A 223 -46.66 -38.06 28.58
N ALA A 224 -46.45 -37.48 29.76
CA ALA A 224 -47.15 -37.94 30.98
C ALA A 224 -48.68 -37.75 30.89
N GLU A 225 -49.12 -36.60 30.40
CA GLU A 225 -50.57 -36.32 30.16
C GLU A 225 -51.16 -37.27 29.11
N GLN A 226 -50.45 -37.52 28.01
CA GLN A 226 -50.91 -38.48 27.01
C GLN A 226 -50.98 -39.92 27.56
N SER A 227 -49.97 -40.35 28.32
CA SER A 227 -49.96 -41.69 28.91
C SER A 227 -51.10 -41.84 29.95
N ALA A 228 -51.36 -40.78 30.76
CA ALA A 228 -52.48 -40.80 31.70
C ALA A 228 -53.83 -40.83 30.98
N SER A 229 -53.98 -40.07 29.88
CA SER A 229 -55.24 -40.07 29.10
C SER A 229 -55.48 -41.45 28.41
N ILE A 230 -54.43 -42.08 27.88
CA ILE A 230 -54.50 -43.43 27.30
C ILE A 230 -54.88 -44.44 28.37
N ALA A 231 -54.24 -44.40 29.55
CA ALA A 231 -54.55 -45.28 30.65
C ALA A 231 -56.00 -45.09 31.16
N ALA A 232 -56.52 -43.88 31.21
CA ALA A 232 -57.91 -43.60 31.54
C ALA A 232 -58.91 -44.21 30.55
N ILE A 233 -58.64 -44.03 29.22
CA ILE A 233 -59.48 -44.61 28.17
C ILE A 233 -59.44 -46.13 28.20
N GLU A 234 -58.25 -46.72 28.42
CA GLU A 234 -58.14 -48.18 28.56
C GLU A 234 -58.89 -48.69 29.78
N ALA A 235 -58.80 -48.02 30.89
CA ALA A 235 -59.55 -48.37 32.12
C ALA A 235 -61.07 -48.30 31.90
N GLU A 236 -61.51 -47.29 31.19
CA GLU A 236 -62.94 -47.15 30.88
C GLU A 236 -63.39 -48.28 29.91
N ARG A 237 -62.69 -48.56 28.91
CA ARG A 237 -62.94 -49.69 27.94
C ARG A 237 -62.98 -51.05 28.70
N ARG A 238 -62.04 -51.25 29.66
CA ARG A 238 -62.04 -52.52 30.47
C ARG A 238 -63.31 -52.58 31.35
N ARG A 239 -63.75 -51.51 31.98
CA ARG A 239 -64.98 -51.48 32.72
C ARG A 239 -66.20 -51.72 31.83
N GLU A 240 -66.26 -51.14 30.66
CA GLU A 240 -67.35 -51.37 29.71
C GLU A 240 -67.38 -52.83 29.23
N ALA A 241 -66.19 -53.42 28.88
CA ALA A 241 -66.12 -54.83 28.49
C ALA A 241 -66.52 -55.78 29.64
N GLU A 242 -66.09 -55.46 30.86
CA GLU A 242 -66.46 -56.29 32.04
C GLU A 242 -67.97 -56.18 32.40
N SER A 243 -68.53 -54.97 32.28
CA SER A 243 -70.01 -54.81 32.49
C SER A 243 -70.79 -55.50 31.36
N ALA A 244 -70.38 -55.47 30.14
CA ALA A 244 -70.96 -56.19 29.00
C ALA A 244 -70.87 -57.72 29.20
N ARG A 245 -69.73 -58.20 29.73
CA ARG A 245 -69.57 -59.64 30.08
C ARG A 245 -70.55 -60.08 31.18
N ILE A 246 -70.63 -59.33 32.25
CA ILE A 246 -71.55 -59.61 33.34
C ILE A 246 -73.03 -59.61 32.88
N LEU A 247 -73.38 -58.65 32.00
CA LEU A 247 -74.74 -58.61 31.41
C LEU A 247 -75.02 -59.80 30.50
N ALA A 248 -73.97 -60.27 29.71
CA ALA A 248 -74.08 -61.45 28.86
C ALA A 248 -74.21 -62.75 29.72
N GLU A 249 -73.43 -62.86 30.78
CA GLU A 249 -73.53 -63.99 31.76
C GLU A 249 -74.88 -64.03 32.41
N ARG A 250 -75.41 -62.89 32.88
CA ARG A 250 -76.77 -62.85 33.45
C ARG A 250 -77.83 -63.27 32.41
N LYS A 251 -77.76 -62.85 31.19
CA LYS A 251 -78.73 -63.27 30.16
C LYS A 251 -78.62 -64.78 29.87
N ILE A 252 -77.42 -65.37 29.94
CA ILE A 252 -77.25 -66.80 29.81
C ILE A 252 -77.89 -67.54 31.02
N GLU A 253 -77.64 -67.06 32.26
CA GLU A 253 -78.23 -67.60 33.45
C GLU A 253 -79.78 -67.49 33.44
N GLU A 254 -80.32 -66.36 33.08
CA GLU A 254 -81.76 -66.14 32.93
C GLU A 254 -82.34 -67.09 31.85
N ALA A 255 -81.70 -67.27 30.73
CA ALA A 255 -82.11 -68.21 29.73
C ALA A 255 -81.97 -69.70 30.13
N GLU A 256 -81.02 -70.04 31.00
CA GLU A 256 -80.90 -71.35 31.58
C GLU A 256 -81.97 -71.63 32.62
N ILE A 257 -82.32 -70.70 33.46
CA ILE A 257 -83.42 -70.71 34.42
C ILE A 257 -84.74 -70.88 33.68
N GLU A 258 -84.98 -70.15 32.64
CA GLU A 258 -86.19 -70.25 31.82
C GLU A 258 -86.30 -71.63 31.13
N ARG A 259 -85.18 -72.15 30.63
CA ARG A 259 -85.17 -73.55 30.12
C ARG A 259 -85.47 -74.58 31.18
N GLN A 260 -84.93 -74.45 32.40
CA GLN A 260 -85.18 -75.31 33.51
C GLN A 260 -86.64 -75.22 33.99
N GLN A 261 -87.26 -74.07 33.97
CA GLN A 261 -88.68 -73.90 34.25
C GLN A 261 -89.60 -74.54 33.24
N ILE A 262 -89.25 -74.48 31.90
CA ILE A 262 -90.01 -75.13 30.85
C ILE A 262 -89.88 -76.64 30.93
N VAL A 263 -88.77 -77.20 31.34
CA VAL A 263 -88.56 -78.60 31.57
C VAL A 263 -89.29 -79.15 32.80
N ARG A 264 -89.53 -78.37 33.81
CA ARG A 264 -90.31 -78.71 35.01
C ARG A 264 -91.82 -78.68 34.86
N THR A 265 -92.30 -78.02 33.85
CA THR A 265 -93.76 -77.85 33.60
C THR A 265 -94.28 -78.81 32.51
N ARG A 266 -93.46 -79.72 32.04
CA ARG A 266 -93.86 -80.89 31.20
C ARG A 266 -93.70 -82.17 32.05
#